data_59270501ffc26cb6df29fb172f2a3741
#
_entry.id   59270501ffc26cb6df29fb172f2a3741
#
_cell.length_a   1.000
_cell.length_b   1.000
_cell.length_c   1.000
_cell.angle_alpha   90.00
_cell.angle_beta   90.00
_cell.angle_gamma   90.00
#
_symmetry.space_group_name_H-M   'P 1'
#
loop_
_entity.id
_entity.type
_entity.pdbx_description
1 polymer ?
#
loop_
_entity_poly.entity_id
_entity_poly.type
_entity_poly.pdbx_seq_one_letter_code
_entity_poly.pdbx_strand_id
1 'polypeptide(L)'
;MTNRKGIILAGGSGTRLHPATLAISKQLLPVYDKPMIYYPLSTLLLAGMRDILIISTPQDTPRFTQLLGDGSQWGVNLQYAVQPSPDGLAQAFLIGEQFIGNDPSALVLGDNIFYGHDIHELLASADQRQHGATVFAYHVNDPERYGVAEFDAAGKVLSIEEKPQAPKSNYAVTGLYFYDERVVELARHLAPSPRGELEITDLNRLYLEQDALHVEIMGRGYAWLDTGTHDSLLDAGQFIATLERRQGLKIACPEEIAWRSGWIDDAQLARLAQPLAKNGYGQYLMRLLKEKVY
;
A
#
# COMPACT_ATOMS: atom_id res chain seq x y z
N MET A 1 18.93 5.64 2.09
CA MET A 1 17.73 5.96 1.26
C MET A 1 17.62 4.85 0.23
N THR A 2 16.44 4.31 0.08
CA THR A 2 16.19 3.29 -0.96
C THR A 2 16.12 3.94 -2.34
N ASN A 3 16.52 3.22 -3.38
CA ASN A 3 16.28 3.59 -4.78
C ASN A 3 15.01 2.92 -5.34
N ARG A 4 14.30 2.15 -4.50
CA ARG A 4 13.08 1.43 -4.87
C ARG A 4 11.97 2.40 -5.24
N LYS A 5 11.31 2.15 -6.37
CA LYS A 5 10.15 2.92 -6.84
C LYS A 5 8.87 2.41 -6.18
N GLY A 6 8.07 3.32 -5.65
CA GLY A 6 6.76 2.98 -5.08
C GLY A 6 5.65 3.04 -6.12
N ILE A 7 4.72 2.09 -6.09
CA ILE A 7 3.50 2.12 -6.91
C ILE A 7 2.30 1.95 -5.99
N ILE A 8 1.31 2.83 -6.14
CA ILE A 8 0.01 2.68 -5.50
C ILE A 8 -1.00 2.36 -6.61
N LEU A 9 -1.61 1.17 -6.55
CA LEU A 9 -2.68 0.84 -7.47
C LEU A 9 -4.03 1.21 -6.85
N ALA A 10 -4.57 2.33 -7.30
CA ALA A 10 -5.84 2.91 -6.86
C ALA A 10 -6.90 2.85 -7.98
N GLY A 11 -6.90 1.76 -8.71
CA GLY A 11 -7.86 1.45 -9.76
C GLY A 11 -9.06 0.65 -9.26
N GLY A 12 -9.86 0.17 -10.21
CA GLY A 12 -11.02 -0.69 -9.96
C GLY A 12 -12.33 0.07 -9.81
N SER A 13 -13.44 -0.63 -10.13
CA SER A 13 -14.78 -0.05 -10.16
C SER A 13 -15.43 0.21 -8.80
N GLY A 14 -14.88 -0.35 -7.72
CA GLY A 14 -15.42 -0.20 -6.36
C GLY A 14 -16.85 -0.70 -6.16
N THR A 15 -17.37 -1.58 -7.02
CA THR A 15 -18.78 -2.00 -7.06
C THR A 15 -19.29 -2.62 -5.77
N ARG A 16 -18.41 -3.27 -4.99
CA ARG A 16 -18.77 -3.83 -3.67
C ARG A 16 -19.14 -2.77 -2.63
N LEU A 17 -18.78 -1.50 -2.88
CA LEU A 17 -19.09 -0.35 -2.02
C LEU A 17 -20.18 0.56 -2.62
N HIS A 18 -20.90 0.13 -3.68
CA HIS A 18 -22.04 0.87 -4.15
C HIS A 18 -23.13 0.96 -3.07
N PRO A 19 -23.84 2.11 -2.94
CA PRO A 19 -23.80 3.30 -3.82
C PRO A 19 -22.69 4.33 -3.47
N ALA A 20 -21.91 4.12 -2.39
CA ALA A 20 -20.92 5.11 -1.91
C ALA A 20 -19.84 5.46 -2.95
N THR A 21 -19.54 4.53 -3.85
CA THR A 21 -18.52 4.65 -4.89
C THR A 21 -19.07 4.89 -6.30
N LEU A 22 -20.36 5.27 -6.46
CA LEU A 22 -20.93 5.58 -7.77
C LEU A 22 -20.31 6.81 -8.44
N ALA A 23 -19.86 7.77 -7.65
CA ALA A 23 -19.35 9.05 -8.15
C ALA A 23 -17.89 9.34 -7.77
N ILE A 24 -17.25 8.43 -7.03
CA ILE A 24 -15.90 8.64 -6.49
C ILE A 24 -15.18 7.30 -6.33
N SER A 25 -13.87 7.29 -6.57
CA SER A 25 -13.02 6.15 -6.25
C SER A 25 -13.10 5.80 -4.77
N LYS A 26 -13.12 4.51 -4.43
CA LYS A 26 -13.15 4.07 -3.03
C LYS A 26 -11.95 4.59 -2.23
N GLN A 27 -10.78 4.73 -2.85
CA GLN A 27 -9.57 5.22 -2.20
C GLN A 27 -9.62 6.70 -1.82
N LEU A 28 -10.64 7.44 -2.30
CA LEU A 28 -10.95 8.81 -1.87
C LEU A 28 -11.99 8.87 -0.75
N LEU A 29 -12.65 7.75 -0.43
CA LEU A 29 -13.53 7.69 0.75
C LEU A 29 -12.72 7.88 2.03
N PRO A 30 -13.30 8.54 3.04
CA PRO A 30 -12.62 8.69 4.32
C PRO A 30 -12.55 7.37 5.09
N VAL A 31 -11.39 7.09 5.66
CA VAL A 31 -11.22 6.11 6.73
C VAL A 31 -10.92 6.92 7.99
N TYR A 32 -11.91 7.10 8.83
CA TYR A 32 -11.94 7.98 9.99
C TYR A 32 -11.77 9.47 9.58
N ASP A 33 -10.56 10.03 9.65
CA ASP A 33 -10.32 11.47 9.55
C ASP A 33 -9.53 11.92 8.30
N LYS A 34 -9.20 10.97 7.42
CA LYS A 34 -8.44 11.24 6.19
C LYS A 34 -8.83 10.30 5.05
N PRO A 35 -8.56 10.67 3.78
CA PRO A 35 -8.83 9.78 2.64
C PRO A 35 -8.06 8.46 2.73
N MET A 36 -8.68 7.37 2.30
CA MET A 36 -8.10 6.02 2.33
C MET A 36 -6.71 5.95 1.69
N ILE A 37 -6.47 6.68 0.59
CA ILE A 37 -5.18 6.69 -0.13
C ILE A 37 -4.00 7.13 0.75
N TYR A 38 -4.23 7.86 1.85
CA TYR A 38 -3.17 8.30 2.76
C TYR A 38 -2.49 7.11 3.46
N TYR A 39 -3.21 6.00 3.68
CA TYR A 39 -2.67 4.83 4.36
C TYR A 39 -1.63 4.08 3.51
N PRO A 40 -1.93 3.64 2.27
CA PRO A 40 -0.92 3.03 1.41
C PRO A 40 0.21 4.01 1.04
N LEU A 41 -0.08 5.30 0.86
CA LEU A 41 0.96 6.31 0.66
C LEU A 41 1.91 6.33 1.86
N SER A 42 1.38 6.41 3.08
CA SER A 42 2.19 6.39 4.31
C SER A 42 3.00 5.10 4.46
N THR A 43 2.49 3.96 4.01
CA THR A 43 3.24 2.69 4.03
C THR A 43 4.49 2.79 3.15
N LEU A 44 4.39 3.35 1.95
CA LEU A 44 5.55 3.57 1.08
C LEU A 44 6.53 4.62 1.65
N LEU A 45 6.01 5.69 2.24
CA LEU A 45 6.84 6.71 2.89
C LEU A 45 7.60 6.13 4.09
N LEU A 46 6.98 5.29 4.91
CA LEU A 46 7.62 4.57 6.02
C LEU A 46 8.71 3.61 5.54
N ALA A 47 8.55 3.04 4.34
CA ALA A 47 9.60 2.25 3.69
C ALA A 47 10.73 3.12 3.09
N GLY A 48 10.66 4.44 3.22
CA GLY A 48 11.68 5.37 2.74
C GLY A 48 11.59 5.73 1.26
N MET A 49 10.52 5.33 0.57
CA MET A 49 10.33 5.59 -0.87
C MET A 49 9.87 7.02 -1.10
N ARG A 50 10.55 7.72 -2.01
CA ARG A 50 10.27 9.12 -2.35
C ARG A 50 9.78 9.33 -3.78
N ASP A 51 10.05 8.39 -4.67
CA ASP A 51 9.49 8.36 -6.04
C ASP A 51 8.29 7.39 -6.03
N ILE A 52 7.08 7.92 -6.23
CA ILE A 52 5.85 7.13 -6.13
C ILE A 52 4.95 7.41 -7.33
N LEU A 53 4.50 6.33 -7.99
CA LEU A 53 3.53 6.37 -9.07
C LEU A 53 2.14 5.96 -8.53
N ILE A 54 1.15 6.80 -8.76
CA ILE A 54 -0.26 6.50 -8.46
C ILE A 54 -0.95 6.12 -9.75
N ILE A 55 -1.41 4.88 -9.83
CA ILE A 55 -2.13 4.34 -10.98
C ILE A 55 -3.62 4.30 -10.65
N SER A 56 -4.44 4.97 -11.44
CA SER A 56 -5.88 5.03 -11.19
C SER A 56 -6.70 5.04 -12.49
N THR A 57 -8.02 5.11 -12.36
CA THR A 57 -8.92 5.20 -13.51
C THR A 57 -8.79 6.56 -14.21
N PRO A 58 -9.19 6.68 -15.51
CA PRO A 58 -9.21 7.97 -16.19
C PRO A 58 -10.03 9.03 -15.46
N GLN A 59 -11.13 8.63 -14.81
CA GLN A 59 -12.06 9.52 -14.12
C GLN A 59 -11.50 10.03 -12.79
N ASP A 60 -10.72 9.20 -12.07
CA ASP A 60 -10.27 9.52 -10.72
C ASP A 60 -8.85 10.07 -10.66
N THR A 61 -8.01 9.82 -11.68
CA THR A 61 -6.63 10.35 -11.73
C THR A 61 -6.58 11.87 -11.50
N PRO A 62 -7.46 12.71 -12.10
CA PRO A 62 -7.46 14.16 -11.81
C PRO A 62 -7.78 14.49 -10.35
N ARG A 63 -8.63 13.67 -9.70
CA ARG A 63 -8.99 13.87 -8.28
C ARG A 63 -7.83 13.54 -7.35
N PHE A 64 -7.08 12.47 -7.65
CA PHE A 64 -5.86 12.14 -6.90
C PHE A 64 -4.80 13.22 -7.09
N THR A 65 -4.61 13.72 -8.31
CA THR A 65 -3.69 14.84 -8.58
C THR A 65 -4.10 16.11 -7.82
N GLN A 66 -5.39 16.42 -7.75
CA GLN A 66 -5.91 17.55 -6.97
C GLN A 66 -5.68 17.37 -5.47
N LEU A 67 -5.86 16.15 -4.94
CA LEU A 67 -5.71 15.85 -3.52
C LEU A 67 -4.26 15.86 -3.06
N LEU A 68 -3.36 15.22 -3.84
CA LEU A 68 -2.01 14.87 -3.41
C LEU A 68 -0.93 15.76 -4.04
N GLY A 69 -1.28 16.53 -5.07
CA GLY A 69 -0.31 17.36 -5.79
C GLY A 69 0.81 16.56 -6.45
N ASP A 70 1.99 17.15 -6.55
CA ASP A 70 3.20 16.52 -7.06
C ASP A 70 4.10 15.89 -5.97
N GLY A 71 3.67 15.98 -4.69
CA GLY A 71 4.39 15.45 -3.54
C GLY A 71 5.49 16.36 -3.00
N SER A 72 5.81 17.46 -3.67
CA SER A 72 6.88 18.39 -3.25
C SER A 72 6.64 18.97 -1.85
N GLN A 73 5.39 19.11 -1.45
CA GLN A 73 4.98 19.55 -0.11
C GLN A 73 5.49 18.61 1.00
N TRP A 74 5.72 17.34 0.70
CA TRP A 74 6.26 16.32 1.61
C TRP A 74 7.72 15.95 1.28
N GLY A 75 8.35 16.65 0.33
CA GLY A 75 9.70 16.34 -0.12
C GLY A 75 9.82 15.03 -0.90
N VAL A 76 8.75 14.60 -1.55
CA VAL A 76 8.69 13.41 -2.41
C VAL A 76 8.25 13.79 -3.82
N ASN A 77 8.31 12.86 -4.76
CA ASN A 77 7.90 13.03 -6.16
C ASN A 77 6.74 12.07 -6.46
N LEU A 78 5.55 12.62 -6.65
CA LEU A 78 4.36 11.86 -7.03
C LEU A 78 4.11 12.02 -8.53
N GLN A 79 3.98 10.89 -9.21
CA GLN A 79 3.57 10.81 -10.61
C GLN A 79 2.26 10.05 -10.72
N TYR A 80 1.57 10.23 -11.83
CA TYR A 80 0.24 9.67 -12.06
C TYR A 80 0.18 8.97 -13.40
N ALA A 81 -0.45 7.79 -13.42
CA ALA A 81 -0.72 7.06 -14.64
C ALA A 81 -2.16 6.54 -14.65
N VAL A 82 -2.68 6.31 -15.85
CA VAL A 82 -4.03 5.83 -16.04
C VAL A 82 -4.03 4.33 -16.32
N GLN A 83 -4.83 3.59 -15.57
CA GLN A 83 -5.24 2.22 -15.90
C GLN A 83 -6.56 2.29 -16.66
N PRO A 84 -6.59 2.04 -17.96
CA PRO A 84 -7.80 2.22 -18.77
C PRO A 84 -8.87 1.17 -18.49
N SER A 85 -8.45 -0.04 -18.11
CA SER A 85 -9.31 -1.17 -17.76
C SER A 85 -8.67 -1.97 -16.59
N PRO A 86 -9.47 -2.61 -15.72
CA PRO A 86 -8.97 -3.34 -14.57
C PRO A 86 -8.49 -4.75 -14.96
N ASP A 87 -7.44 -4.84 -15.77
CA ASP A 87 -6.95 -6.10 -16.35
C ASP A 87 -5.98 -6.85 -15.41
N GLY A 88 -6.09 -6.63 -14.11
CA GLY A 88 -5.34 -7.32 -13.07
C GLY A 88 -4.28 -6.45 -12.38
N LEU A 89 -3.77 -6.96 -11.24
CA LEU A 89 -2.83 -6.21 -10.41
C LEU A 89 -1.44 -6.12 -11.04
N ALA A 90 -1.00 -7.17 -11.71
CA ALA A 90 0.33 -7.20 -12.35
C ALA A 90 0.43 -6.24 -13.54
N GLN A 91 -0.70 -5.78 -14.12
CA GLN A 91 -0.71 -4.74 -15.14
C GLN A 91 -0.05 -3.44 -14.67
N ALA A 92 -0.05 -3.17 -13.35
CA ALA A 92 0.57 -1.99 -12.78
C ALA A 92 2.05 -1.84 -13.16
N PHE A 93 2.78 -2.94 -13.30
CA PHE A 93 4.19 -2.93 -13.70
C PHE A 93 4.39 -2.59 -15.19
N LEU A 94 3.45 -3.00 -16.05
CA LEU A 94 3.46 -2.66 -17.47
C LEU A 94 3.13 -1.18 -17.69
N ILE A 95 2.13 -0.66 -16.96
CA ILE A 95 1.77 0.76 -16.97
C ILE A 95 2.92 1.62 -16.41
N GLY A 96 3.55 1.15 -15.33
CA GLY A 96 4.63 1.85 -14.65
C GLY A 96 6.01 1.62 -15.25
N GLU A 97 6.18 0.92 -16.36
CA GLU A 97 7.46 0.53 -16.93
C GLU A 97 8.46 1.68 -17.07
N GLN A 98 8.05 2.80 -17.66
CA GLN A 98 8.93 3.97 -17.83
C GLN A 98 9.32 4.61 -16.50
N PHE A 99 8.42 4.58 -15.52
CA PHE A 99 8.66 5.10 -14.18
C PHE A 99 9.62 4.21 -13.38
N ILE A 100 9.45 2.90 -13.48
CA ILE A 100 10.29 1.90 -12.80
C ILE A 100 11.70 1.91 -13.40
N GLY A 101 11.80 1.92 -14.73
CA GLY A 101 13.08 1.79 -15.41
C GLY A 101 13.76 0.47 -15.06
N ASN A 102 14.99 0.57 -14.54
CA ASN A 102 15.80 -0.58 -14.08
C ASN A 102 15.91 -0.63 -12.55
N ASP A 103 15.06 0.10 -11.83
CA ASP A 103 15.08 0.12 -10.37
C ASP A 103 14.21 -1.00 -9.79
N PRO A 104 14.50 -1.49 -8.58
CA PRO A 104 13.56 -2.31 -7.85
C PRO A 104 12.29 -1.52 -7.54
N SER A 105 11.16 -2.20 -7.36
CA SER A 105 9.88 -1.54 -7.12
C SER A 105 9.10 -2.19 -5.97
N ALA A 106 8.16 -1.43 -5.41
CA ALA A 106 7.16 -1.94 -4.48
C ALA A 106 5.77 -1.53 -4.97
N LEU A 107 4.82 -2.44 -4.86
CA LEU A 107 3.41 -2.21 -5.15
C LEU A 107 2.62 -2.32 -3.87
N VAL A 108 1.76 -1.32 -3.61
CA VAL A 108 0.75 -1.39 -2.56
C VAL A 108 -0.63 -1.16 -3.16
N LEU A 109 -1.61 -1.93 -2.70
CA LEU A 109 -3.00 -1.73 -3.10
C LEU A 109 -3.59 -0.53 -2.36
N GLY A 110 -4.28 0.32 -3.10
CA GLY A 110 -4.78 1.61 -2.61
C GLY A 110 -5.87 1.53 -1.54
N ASP A 111 -6.39 0.33 -1.27
CA ASP A 111 -7.41 0.04 -0.27
C ASP A 111 -6.90 -0.81 0.91
N ASN A 112 -5.60 -1.01 1.00
CA ASN A 112 -4.98 -1.76 2.08
C ASN A 112 -4.39 -0.83 3.15
N ILE A 113 -4.69 -1.13 4.40
CA ILE A 113 -4.20 -0.41 5.58
C ILE A 113 -3.30 -1.35 6.35
N PHE A 114 -2.09 -0.90 6.64
CA PHE A 114 -1.12 -1.61 7.45
C PHE A 114 -0.84 -0.82 8.72
N TYR A 115 -0.87 -1.47 9.86
CA TYR A 115 -0.53 -0.90 11.15
C TYR A 115 0.19 -1.94 12.01
N GLY A 116 1.18 -1.52 12.75
CA GLY A 116 1.88 -2.35 13.72
C GLY A 116 3.05 -1.63 14.34
N HIS A 117 3.43 -2.07 15.54
CA HIS A 117 4.68 -1.66 16.14
C HIS A 117 5.81 -2.15 15.23
N ASP A 118 6.83 -1.33 15.03
CA ASP A 118 8.01 -1.65 14.21
C ASP A 118 7.71 -2.03 12.74
N ILE A 119 6.58 -1.57 12.18
CA ILE A 119 6.28 -1.82 10.76
C ILE A 119 7.41 -1.32 9.84
N HIS A 120 8.11 -0.26 10.24
CA HIS A 120 9.26 0.26 9.50
C HIS A 120 10.43 -0.73 9.43
N GLU A 121 10.65 -1.57 10.46
CA GLU A 121 11.68 -2.61 10.45
C GLU A 121 11.31 -3.73 9.48
N LEU A 122 10.03 -4.14 9.46
CA LEU A 122 9.51 -5.14 8.53
C LEU A 122 9.66 -4.66 7.08
N LEU A 123 9.33 -3.40 6.81
CA LEU A 123 9.49 -2.78 5.50
C LEU A 123 10.98 -2.65 5.11
N ALA A 124 11.84 -2.27 6.05
CA ALA A 124 13.28 -2.17 5.83
C ALA A 124 13.91 -3.54 5.54
N SER A 125 13.48 -4.59 6.23
CA SER A 125 13.91 -5.97 5.95
C SER A 125 13.59 -6.37 4.51
N ALA A 126 12.38 -6.08 4.04
CA ALA A 126 11.98 -6.35 2.66
C ALA A 126 12.77 -5.49 1.65
N ASP A 127 13.03 -4.22 1.96
CA ASP A 127 13.78 -3.30 1.08
C ASP A 127 15.25 -3.68 0.93
N GLN A 128 15.86 -4.29 1.95
CA GLN A 128 17.24 -4.77 1.91
C GLN A 128 17.45 -5.93 0.93
N ARG A 129 16.40 -6.67 0.59
CA ARG A 129 16.47 -7.74 -0.42
C ARG A 129 16.49 -7.16 -1.81
N GLN A 130 17.67 -7.16 -2.41
CA GLN A 130 17.89 -6.59 -3.74
C GLN A 130 17.52 -7.55 -4.88
N HIS A 131 17.35 -8.84 -4.59
CA HIS A 131 17.00 -9.87 -5.58
C HIS A 131 15.76 -10.63 -5.15
N GLY A 132 14.92 -10.98 -6.13
CA GLY A 132 13.70 -11.71 -5.92
C GLY A 132 12.51 -10.82 -5.59
N ALA A 133 11.46 -11.48 -5.12
CA ALA A 133 10.25 -10.84 -4.63
C ALA A 133 10.07 -11.07 -3.13
N THR A 134 9.48 -10.11 -2.43
CA THR A 134 9.03 -10.28 -1.05
C THR A 134 7.54 -9.96 -0.96
N VAL A 135 6.77 -10.91 -0.45
CA VAL A 135 5.35 -10.76 -0.13
C VAL A 135 5.16 -10.73 1.39
N PHE A 136 4.05 -10.14 1.83
CA PHE A 136 3.72 -10.06 3.25
C PHE A 136 2.52 -10.94 3.52
N ALA A 137 2.64 -11.86 4.47
CA ALA A 137 1.62 -12.83 4.82
C ALA A 137 1.02 -12.52 6.19
N TYR A 138 -0.30 -12.57 6.26
CA TYR A 138 -1.07 -12.29 7.47
C TYR A 138 -2.06 -13.42 7.75
N HIS A 139 -2.12 -13.86 9.01
CA HIS A 139 -3.04 -14.94 9.42
C HIS A 139 -4.49 -14.44 9.47
N VAL A 140 -5.38 -15.09 8.70
CA VAL A 140 -6.81 -14.76 8.59
C VAL A 140 -7.69 -15.97 8.86
N ASN A 141 -8.97 -15.72 9.12
CA ASN A 141 -9.96 -16.79 9.32
C ASN A 141 -10.65 -17.23 8.02
N ASP A 142 -10.56 -16.42 6.97
CA ASP A 142 -11.25 -16.60 5.68
C ASP A 142 -10.23 -16.56 4.50
N PRO A 143 -9.20 -17.44 4.51
CA PRO A 143 -8.09 -17.40 3.55
C PRO A 143 -8.52 -17.58 2.10
N GLU A 144 -9.64 -18.26 1.82
CA GLU A 144 -10.18 -18.51 0.48
C GLU A 144 -10.52 -17.21 -0.31
N ARG A 145 -10.56 -16.08 0.36
CA ARG A 145 -10.80 -14.76 -0.27
C ARG A 145 -9.57 -14.15 -0.91
N TYR A 146 -8.39 -14.65 -0.60
CA TYR A 146 -7.09 -14.04 -0.89
C TYR A 146 -6.16 -14.98 -1.64
N GLY A 147 -5.02 -14.48 -2.10
CA GLY A 147 -3.88 -15.32 -2.38
C GLY A 147 -3.39 -15.97 -1.08
N VAL A 148 -3.13 -17.26 -1.09
CA VAL A 148 -2.73 -18.03 0.09
C VAL A 148 -1.33 -18.59 -0.10
N ALA A 149 -0.45 -18.36 0.87
CA ALA A 149 0.90 -18.90 0.89
C ALA A 149 0.98 -20.09 1.86
N GLU A 150 1.63 -21.17 1.41
CA GLU A 150 1.97 -22.36 2.21
C GLU A 150 3.46 -22.33 2.53
N PHE A 151 3.82 -22.73 3.75
CA PHE A 151 5.21 -22.73 4.24
C PHE A 151 5.59 -24.10 4.80
N ASP A 152 6.87 -24.41 4.71
CA ASP A 152 7.46 -25.52 5.48
C ASP A 152 7.76 -25.10 6.94
N ALA A 153 8.26 -26.05 7.72
CA ALA A 153 8.62 -25.81 9.11
C ALA A 153 9.80 -24.83 9.30
N ALA A 154 10.56 -24.55 8.24
CA ALA A 154 11.64 -23.56 8.23
C ALA A 154 11.18 -22.18 7.75
N GLY A 155 9.89 -22.02 7.36
CA GLY A 155 9.32 -20.78 6.86
C GLY A 155 9.58 -20.52 5.37
N LYS A 156 10.07 -21.52 4.63
CA LYS A 156 10.22 -21.43 3.19
C LYS A 156 8.86 -21.59 2.51
N VAL A 157 8.58 -20.74 1.51
CA VAL A 157 7.35 -20.82 0.72
C VAL A 157 7.36 -22.08 -0.12
N LEU A 158 6.32 -22.91 0.00
CA LEU A 158 6.10 -24.13 -0.77
C LEU A 158 5.17 -23.93 -1.95
N SER A 159 4.11 -23.17 -1.74
CA SER A 159 3.12 -22.83 -2.78
C SER A 159 2.47 -21.48 -2.52
N ILE A 160 1.94 -20.91 -3.61
CA ILE A 160 1.09 -19.71 -3.56
C ILE A 160 -0.09 -19.92 -4.51
N GLU A 161 -1.32 -19.76 -4.02
CA GLU A 161 -2.54 -20.02 -4.78
C GLU A 161 -3.52 -18.87 -4.66
N GLU A 162 -4.09 -18.43 -5.81
CA GLU A 162 -5.10 -17.36 -5.83
C GLU A 162 -6.47 -17.92 -5.47
N LYS A 163 -7.07 -17.42 -4.40
CA LYS A 163 -8.43 -17.75 -3.94
C LYS A 163 -8.76 -19.25 -4.00
N PRO A 164 -7.95 -20.09 -3.34
CA PRO A 164 -8.13 -21.53 -3.39
C PRO A 164 -9.45 -21.95 -2.76
N GLN A 165 -10.15 -22.92 -3.35
CA GLN A 165 -11.35 -23.49 -2.76
C GLN A 165 -11.07 -24.30 -1.47
N ALA A 166 -9.87 -24.87 -1.38
CA ALA A 166 -9.39 -25.61 -0.21
C ALA A 166 -8.00 -25.05 0.18
N PRO A 167 -7.95 -23.97 0.97
CA PRO A 167 -6.71 -23.33 1.37
C PRO A 167 -5.78 -24.28 2.14
N LYS A 168 -4.49 -24.30 1.79
CA LYS A 168 -3.48 -25.13 2.46
C LYS A 168 -2.95 -24.49 3.75
N SER A 169 -3.22 -23.22 3.96
CA SER A 169 -2.86 -22.48 5.16
C SER A 169 -3.85 -21.34 5.41
N ASN A 170 -3.75 -20.69 6.58
CA ASN A 170 -4.50 -19.49 6.93
C ASN A 170 -3.70 -18.19 6.65
N TYR A 171 -2.59 -18.27 5.93
CA TYR A 171 -1.77 -17.10 5.65
C TYR A 171 -2.14 -16.49 4.30
N ALA A 172 -2.92 -15.41 4.38
CA ALA A 172 -3.26 -14.58 3.22
C ALA A 172 -2.07 -13.71 2.82
N VAL A 173 -1.78 -13.63 1.53
CA VAL A 173 -0.86 -12.66 0.97
C VAL A 173 -1.56 -11.31 0.93
N THR A 174 -0.97 -10.33 1.61
CA THR A 174 -1.53 -8.97 1.69
C THR A 174 -1.32 -8.19 0.39
N GLY A 175 -1.91 -7.01 0.29
CA GLY A 175 -1.74 -6.14 -0.87
C GLY A 175 -0.47 -5.27 -0.82
N LEU A 176 0.65 -5.83 -0.38
CA LEU A 176 1.96 -5.18 -0.37
C LEU A 176 3.01 -6.13 -0.92
N TYR A 177 3.79 -5.68 -1.90
CA TYR A 177 4.72 -6.50 -2.67
C TYR A 177 5.98 -5.71 -2.94
N PHE A 178 7.15 -6.35 -2.80
CA PHE A 178 8.45 -5.81 -3.17
C PHE A 178 9.08 -6.70 -4.22
N TYR A 179 9.61 -6.10 -5.28
CA TYR A 179 10.18 -6.82 -6.42
C TYR A 179 11.54 -6.23 -6.80
N ASP A 180 12.40 -7.09 -7.35
CA ASP A 180 13.63 -6.66 -8.01
C ASP A 180 13.35 -6.02 -9.39
N GLU A 181 14.41 -5.64 -10.09
CA GLU A 181 14.36 -4.96 -11.39
C GLU A 181 13.72 -5.80 -12.53
N ARG A 182 13.59 -7.13 -12.34
CA ARG A 182 13.04 -8.04 -13.35
C ARG A 182 11.52 -8.04 -13.44
N VAL A 183 10.85 -7.37 -12.52
CA VAL A 183 9.39 -7.45 -12.38
C VAL A 183 8.64 -7.07 -13.66
N VAL A 184 9.09 -6.05 -14.39
CA VAL A 184 8.45 -5.61 -15.64
C VAL A 184 8.56 -6.69 -16.71
N GLU A 185 9.75 -7.28 -16.86
CA GLU A 185 10.00 -8.36 -17.83
C GLU A 185 9.16 -9.60 -17.50
N LEU A 186 9.11 -10.01 -16.23
CA LEU A 186 8.28 -11.13 -15.80
C LEU A 186 6.79 -10.85 -15.99
N ALA A 187 6.33 -9.63 -15.71
CA ALA A 187 4.93 -9.25 -15.91
C ALA A 187 4.49 -9.30 -17.38
N ARG A 188 5.41 -9.05 -18.35
CA ARG A 188 5.13 -9.17 -19.79
C ARG A 188 4.84 -10.61 -20.24
N HIS A 189 5.39 -11.59 -19.54
CA HIS A 189 5.23 -12.99 -19.87
C HIS A 189 3.99 -13.63 -19.23
N LEU A 190 3.24 -12.89 -18.42
CA LEU A 190 2.01 -13.40 -17.82
C LEU A 190 0.91 -13.57 -18.88
N ALA A 191 0.22 -14.69 -18.82
CA ALA A 191 -1.03 -14.88 -19.54
C ALA A 191 -2.22 -14.46 -18.67
N PRO A 192 -3.26 -13.84 -19.24
CA PRO A 192 -4.48 -13.55 -18.51
C PRO A 192 -5.10 -14.83 -17.92
N SER A 193 -5.55 -14.74 -16.67
CA SER A 193 -6.27 -15.82 -15.99
C SER A 193 -7.64 -16.09 -16.67
N PRO A 194 -8.38 -17.14 -16.26
CA PRO A 194 -9.76 -17.35 -16.72
C PRO A 194 -10.70 -16.16 -16.45
N ARG A 195 -10.31 -15.25 -15.54
CA ARG A 195 -11.04 -13.99 -15.27
C ARG A 195 -10.66 -12.85 -16.24
N GLY A 196 -9.69 -13.06 -17.12
CA GLY A 196 -9.14 -12.04 -18.02
C GLY A 196 -8.14 -11.10 -17.34
N GLU A 197 -7.64 -11.43 -16.14
CA GLU A 197 -6.76 -10.59 -15.33
C GLU A 197 -5.32 -11.09 -15.34
N LEU A 198 -4.34 -10.18 -15.36
CA LEU A 198 -2.93 -10.48 -15.07
C LEU A 198 -2.77 -10.57 -13.56
N GLU A 199 -2.78 -11.80 -13.05
CA GLU A 199 -2.80 -12.06 -11.61
C GLU A 199 -1.44 -11.79 -10.96
N ILE A 200 -1.45 -11.08 -9.84
CA ILE A 200 -0.24 -10.86 -9.04
C ILE A 200 0.28 -12.18 -8.45
N THR A 201 -0.62 -13.13 -8.17
CA THR A 201 -0.27 -14.46 -7.67
C THR A 201 0.52 -15.25 -8.71
N ASP A 202 0.21 -15.11 -10.00
CA ASP A 202 0.98 -15.77 -11.07
C ASP A 202 2.37 -15.12 -11.21
N LEU A 203 2.48 -13.81 -11.07
CA LEU A 203 3.78 -13.14 -11.01
C LEU A 203 4.62 -13.66 -9.84
N ASN A 204 4.03 -13.75 -8.64
CA ASN A 204 4.72 -14.30 -7.46
C ASN A 204 5.12 -15.77 -7.66
N ARG A 205 4.32 -16.55 -8.39
CA ARG A 205 4.64 -17.95 -8.73
C ARG A 205 5.89 -18.05 -9.61
N LEU A 206 6.08 -17.14 -10.58
CA LEU A 206 7.30 -17.10 -11.39
C LEU A 206 8.55 -16.87 -10.53
N TYR A 207 8.47 -16.03 -9.48
CA TYR A 207 9.56 -15.88 -8.53
C TYR A 207 9.75 -17.11 -7.64
N LEU A 208 8.67 -17.77 -7.23
CA LEU A 208 8.74 -19.02 -6.46
C LEU A 208 9.43 -20.14 -7.24
N GLU A 209 9.08 -20.32 -8.51
CA GLU A 209 9.69 -21.31 -9.41
C GLU A 209 11.19 -21.09 -9.64
N GLN A 210 11.66 -19.84 -9.46
CA GLN A 210 13.08 -19.46 -9.52
C GLN A 210 13.77 -19.51 -8.15
N ASP A 211 13.11 -20.02 -7.09
CA ASP A 211 13.58 -20.02 -5.70
C ASP A 211 13.93 -18.60 -5.18
N ALA A 212 13.20 -17.59 -5.68
CA ALA A 212 13.44 -16.17 -5.46
C ALA A 212 12.24 -15.45 -4.80
N LEU A 213 11.26 -16.19 -4.24
CA LEU A 213 10.14 -15.62 -3.49
C LEU A 213 10.41 -15.70 -2.00
N HIS A 214 10.43 -14.55 -1.34
CA HIS A 214 10.55 -14.40 0.10
C HIS A 214 9.21 -14.01 0.71
N VAL A 215 9.05 -14.30 2.00
CA VAL A 215 7.87 -13.89 2.75
C VAL A 215 8.27 -13.21 4.05
N GLU A 216 7.58 -12.11 4.37
CA GLU A 216 7.57 -11.50 5.68
C GLU A 216 6.25 -11.85 6.38
N ILE A 217 6.33 -12.53 7.51
CA ILE A 217 5.13 -12.91 8.27
C ILE A 217 4.78 -11.79 9.23
N MET A 218 3.61 -11.20 9.02
CA MET A 218 3.03 -10.22 9.92
C MET A 218 2.40 -10.95 11.11
N GLY A 219 3.12 -10.97 12.23
CA GLY A 219 2.70 -11.67 13.44
C GLY A 219 1.64 -10.92 14.24
N ARG A 220 1.39 -11.37 15.48
CA ARG A 220 0.50 -10.67 16.42
C ARG A 220 1.07 -9.29 16.73
N GLY A 221 0.22 -8.28 16.77
CA GLY A 221 0.65 -6.89 16.96
C GLY A 221 0.65 -6.08 15.67
N TYR A 222 0.50 -6.74 14.52
CA TYR A 222 0.18 -6.10 13.25
C TYR A 222 -1.32 -6.19 12.98
N ALA A 223 -1.85 -5.20 12.29
CA ALA A 223 -3.17 -5.20 11.69
C ALA A 223 -3.03 -4.95 10.19
N TRP A 224 -3.63 -5.83 9.41
CA TRP A 224 -3.87 -5.64 7.99
C TRP A 224 -5.38 -5.59 7.77
N LEU A 225 -5.85 -4.50 7.17
CA LEU A 225 -7.27 -4.25 6.93
C LEU A 225 -7.48 -4.05 5.43
N ASP A 226 -8.30 -4.94 4.84
CA ASP A 226 -8.82 -4.81 3.48
C ASP A 226 -10.16 -4.08 3.54
N THR A 227 -10.21 -2.86 3.01
CA THR A 227 -11.39 -2.00 3.05
C THR A 227 -12.33 -2.23 1.85
N GLY A 228 -12.46 -3.48 1.41
CA GLY A 228 -13.18 -3.86 0.20
C GLY A 228 -14.69 -3.98 0.32
N THR A 229 -15.27 -3.96 1.53
CA THR A 229 -16.71 -4.04 1.82
C THR A 229 -17.13 -2.93 2.77
N HIS A 230 -18.46 -2.69 2.89
CA HIS A 230 -18.99 -1.69 3.84
C HIS A 230 -18.59 -2.01 5.28
N ASP A 231 -18.70 -3.28 5.70
CA ASP A 231 -18.33 -3.70 7.05
C ASP A 231 -16.83 -3.56 7.30
N SER A 232 -15.98 -4.01 6.38
CA SER A 232 -14.53 -3.87 6.56
C SER A 232 -14.05 -2.41 6.52
N LEU A 233 -14.72 -1.53 5.77
CA LEU A 233 -14.46 -0.10 5.79
C LEU A 233 -14.86 0.53 7.13
N LEU A 234 -16.00 0.12 7.69
CA LEU A 234 -16.45 0.55 9.02
C LEU A 234 -15.48 0.09 10.11
N ASP A 235 -15.10 -1.18 10.09
CA ASP A 235 -14.15 -1.78 11.05
C ASP A 235 -12.80 -1.06 11.00
N ALA A 236 -12.29 -0.78 9.80
CA ALA A 236 -11.05 -0.01 9.63
C ALA A 236 -11.19 1.39 10.25
N GLY A 237 -12.30 2.11 9.97
CA GLY A 237 -12.56 3.41 10.56
C GLY A 237 -12.61 3.39 12.09
N GLN A 238 -13.25 2.38 12.68
CA GLN A 238 -13.36 2.21 14.13
C GLN A 238 -12.01 1.87 14.77
N PHE A 239 -11.22 0.98 14.12
CA PHE A 239 -9.88 0.61 14.57
C PHE A 239 -8.97 1.85 14.64
N ILE A 240 -8.86 2.60 13.54
CA ILE A 240 -8.05 3.81 13.47
C ILE A 240 -8.52 4.85 14.47
N ALA A 241 -9.83 5.12 14.55
CA ALA A 241 -10.40 6.08 15.47
C ALA A 241 -10.10 5.73 16.94
N THR A 242 -10.15 4.44 17.28
CA THR A 242 -9.88 3.98 18.64
C THR A 242 -8.42 4.23 19.03
N LEU A 243 -7.49 3.87 18.18
CA LEU A 243 -6.05 4.05 18.43
C LEU A 243 -5.69 5.53 18.51
N GLU A 244 -6.09 6.34 17.53
CA GLU A 244 -5.77 7.77 17.50
C GLU A 244 -6.34 8.52 18.70
N ARG A 245 -7.57 8.23 19.11
CA ARG A 245 -8.19 8.85 20.30
C ARG A 245 -7.50 8.44 21.60
N ARG A 246 -7.02 7.20 21.69
CA ARG A 246 -6.34 6.70 22.91
C ARG A 246 -4.92 7.21 23.03
N GLN A 247 -4.17 7.23 21.93
CA GLN A 247 -2.76 7.61 21.93
C GLN A 247 -2.55 9.11 21.71
N GLY A 248 -3.52 9.78 21.07
CA GLY A 248 -3.37 11.18 20.65
C GLY A 248 -2.41 11.34 19.48
N LEU A 249 -2.01 10.25 18.83
CA LEU A 249 -1.11 10.22 17.66
C LEU A 249 -1.90 9.84 16.42
N LYS A 250 -1.51 10.40 15.28
CA LYS A 250 -2.10 10.06 13.98
C LYS A 250 -1.50 8.77 13.43
N ILE A 251 -2.35 7.97 12.79
CA ILE A 251 -1.93 6.84 11.96
C ILE A 251 -1.95 7.32 10.52
N ALA A 252 -0.90 6.97 9.75
CA ALA A 252 -0.78 7.31 8.34
C ALA A 252 -0.92 8.83 8.09
N CYS A 253 -0.01 9.61 8.68
CA CYS A 253 0.10 11.06 8.50
C CYS A 253 1.34 11.36 7.63
N PRO A 254 1.18 11.59 6.31
CA PRO A 254 2.31 11.84 5.41
C PRO A 254 3.19 13.01 5.84
N GLU A 255 2.59 14.07 6.37
CA GLU A 255 3.29 15.26 6.87
C GLU A 255 4.24 14.92 8.03
N GLU A 256 3.75 14.14 9.00
CA GLU A 256 4.57 13.70 10.13
C GLU A 256 5.68 12.77 9.70
N ILE A 257 5.39 11.80 8.81
CA ILE A 257 6.39 10.85 8.30
C ILE A 257 7.50 11.63 7.57
N ALA A 258 7.14 12.55 6.68
CA ALA A 258 8.08 13.36 5.94
C ALA A 258 8.95 14.24 6.86
N TRP A 259 8.33 14.84 7.87
CA TRP A 259 9.03 15.67 8.86
C TRP A 259 9.99 14.84 9.73
N ARG A 260 9.54 13.71 10.28
CA ARG A 260 10.39 12.81 11.09
C ARG A 260 11.54 12.20 10.27
N SER A 261 11.31 11.97 8.98
CA SER A 261 12.34 11.49 8.04
C SER A 261 13.32 12.60 7.62
N GLY A 262 13.10 13.85 8.05
CA GLY A 262 13.94 14.98 7.67
C GLY A 262 13.79 15.42 6.21
N TRP A 263 12.73 15.02 5.53
CA TRP A 263 12.46 15.43 4.14
C TRP A 263 11.86 16.82 4.05
N ILE A 264 11.18 17.27 5.11
CA ILE A 264 10.71 18.64 5.29
C ILE A 264 11.13 19.15 6.67
N ASP A 265 11.28 20.46 6.79
CA ASP A 265 11.63 21.14 8.03
C ASP A 265 10.38 21.60 8.84
N ASP A 266 10.62 22.14 10.03
CA ASP A 266 9.58 22.68 10.92
C ASP A 266 8.74 23.78 10.24
N ALA A 267 9.38 24.63 9.43
CA ALA A 267 8.70 25.70 8.73
C ALA A 267 7.75 25.15 7.66
N GLN A 268 8.14 24.10 6.96
CA GLN A 268 7.27 23.43 5.99
C GLN A 268 6.12 22.72 6.71
N LEU A 269 6.36 21.98 7.81
CA LEU A 269 5.31 21.36 8.59
C LEU A 269 4.28 22.40 9.10
N ALA A 270 4.75 23.55 9.58
CA ALA A 270 3.89 24.66 9.99
C ALA A 270 3.04 25.21 8.83
N ARG A 271 3.64 25.35 7.62
CA ARG A 271 2.89 25.77 6.42
C ARG A 271 1.78 24.79 6.03
N LEU A 272 2.04 23.47 6.14
CA LEU A 272 1.04 22.43 5.87
C LEU A 272 -0.08 22.42 6.90
N ALA A 273 0.23 22.68 8.17
CA ALA A 273 -0.74 22.73 9.26
C ALA A 273 -1.68 23.94 9.17
N GLN A 274 -1.21 25.08 8.67
CA GLN A 274 -1.94 26.36 8.71
C GLN A 274 -3.32 26.31 8.06
N PRO A 275 -3.52 25.77 6.84
CA PRO A 275 -4.84 25.66 6.22
C PRO A 275 -5.81 24.79 7.02
N LEU A 276 -5.27 23.88 7.83
CA LEU A 276 -6.01 22.89 8.62
C LEU A 276 -6.12 23.29 10.10
N ALA A 277 -5.67 24.48 10.51
CA ALA A 277 -5.56 24.88 11.92
C ALA A 277 -6.90 24.86 12.69
N LYS A 278 -8.03 24.93 11.99
CA LYS A 278 -9.37 24.90 12.59
C LYS A 278 -9.88 23.48 12.90
N ASN A 279 -9.21 22.44 12.41
CA ASN A 279 -9.60 21.06 12.65
C ASN A 279 -8.54 20.29 13.46
N GLY A 280 -8.91 19.09 13.94
CA GLY A 280 -8.03 18.28 14.78
C GLY A 280 -6.75 17.79 14.07
N TYR A 281 -6.78 17.63 12.72
CA TYR A 281 -5.62 17.21 11.96
C TYR A 281 -4.53 18.29 11.95
N GLY A 282 -4.89 19.53 11.61
CA GLY A 282 -3.93 20.63 11.61
C GLY A 282 -3.43 21.00 13.02
N GLN A 283 -4.31 20.91 14.05
CA GLN A 283 -3.91 21.08 15.44
C GLN A 283 -2.90 20.03 15.90
N TYR A 284 -3.04 18.78 15.42
CA TYR A 284 -2.06 17.72 15.64
C TYR A 284 -0.70 18.08 15.04
N LEU A 285 -0.64 18.50 13.77
CA LEU A 285 0.61 18.89 13.12
C LEU A 285 1.32 20.04 13.87
N MET A 286 0.55 21.05 14.34
CA MET A 286 1.09 22.15 15.13
C MET A 286 1.60 21.71 16.51
N ARG A 287 1.00 20.65 17.09
CA ARG A 287 1.45 20.06 18.35
C ARG A 287 2.78 19.36 18.22
N LEU A 288 3.02 18.64 17.10
CA LEU A 288 4.31 17.96 16.83
C LEU A 288 5.51 18.89 16.93
N LEU A 289 5.35 20.16 16.53
CA LEU A 289 6.40 21.19 16.63
C LEU A 289 6.72 21.63 18.06
N LYS A 290 5.82 21.35 19.01
CA LYS A 290 5.92 21.82 20.41
C LYS A 290 6.24 20.69 21.39
N GLU A 291 5.80 19.48 21.08
CA GLU A 291 5.89 18.31 21.95
C GLU A 291 6.85 17.30 21.34
N LYS A 292 7.81 16.81 22.14
CA LYS A 292 8.60 15.63 21.76
C LYS A 292 7.73 14.39 21.97
N VAL A 293 7.25 13.82 20.89
CA VAL A 293 6.60 12.50 20.88
C VAL A 293 7.66 11.49 20.44
N TYR A 294 7.90 10.48 21.28
CA TYR A 294 8.89 9.42 21.04
C TYR A 294 8.23 8.20 20.43
#